data_fd5e564b58b05ca7fa18b4e03caeb7ea
#
_entry.id   fd5e564b58b05ca7fa18b4e03caeb7ea
#
_cell.length_a   1.000
_cell.length_b   1.000
_cell.length_c   1.000
_cell.angle_alpha   90.00
_cell.angle_beta   90.00
_cell.angle_gamma   90.00
#
_symmetry.space_group_name_H-M   'P 1'
#
loop_
_entity.id
_entity.type
_entity.pdbx_description
1 polymer ?
#
loop_
_entity_poly.entity_id
_entity_poly.type
_entity_poly.pdbx_seq_one_letter_code
_entity_poly.pdbx_strand_id
1 'polypeptide(L)'
;MKKILMVFILLALVAGAVVLFAYRGTWGRTDIEFRIHINEQLIRESTFGESPTFAIWLEDPLSGIRQTVFATRRAAEGDWEGKAEVPVALPLWYEIYKIEHEIDDIPNYKNPAPAAITGATPKPGYFTTRARVNTGSNWICWIEVNLSGDYNDYFQEYDPIRQKEDVYGTGQPAIVYRAEINGVEGNVTVPEIAGMSIQNSPEGKIIQPLVGITTARNIFDEISIVTVKPNPKIIAR
;
A
#
# COMPACT_ATOMS: atom_id res chain seq x y z
N MET A 1 -50.46 -25.93 -14.22
CA MET A 1 -49.25 -26.62 -13.73
C MET A 1 -48.01 -26.38 -14.63
N LYS A 2 -48.05 -26.68 -15.96
CA LYS A 2 -46.83 -26.52 -16.84
C LYS A 2 -46.25 -25.09 -16.85
N LYS A 3 -47.08 -24.03 -16.86
CA LYS A 3 -46.58 -22.62 -16.84
C LYS A 3 -45.87 -22.26 -15.52
N ILE A 4 -46.41 -22.76 -14.39
CA ILE A 4 -45.78 -22.51 -13.07
C ILE A 4 -44.42 -23.23 -12.99
N LEU A 5 -44.34 -24.48 -13.45
CA LEU A 5 -43.10 -25.23 -13.49
C LEU A 5 -42.04 -24.53 -14.37
N MET A 6 -42.43 -23.99 -15.52
CA MET A 6 -41.56 -23.26 -16.43
C MET A 6 -40.98 -21.97 -15.80
N VAL A 7 -41.80 -21.26 -15.00
CA VAL A 7 -41.35 -20.08 -14.25
C VAL A 7 -40.33 -20.46 -13.19
N PHE A 8 -40.53 -21.55 -12.45
CA PHE A 8 -39.57 -22.04 -11.46
C PHE A 8 -38.25 -22.47 -12.09
N ILE A 9 -38.27 -23.14 -13.24
CA ILE A 9 -37.06 -23.51 -13.97
C ILE A 9 -36.30 -22.26 -14.42
N LEU A 10 -37.01 -21.27 -14.96
CA LEU A 10 -36.38 -20.03 -15.40
C LEU A 10 -35.71 -19.28 -14.23
N LEU A 11 -36.39 -19.17 -13.10
CA LEU A 11 -35.85 -18.56 -11.89
C LEU A 11 -34.61 -19.30 -11.37
N ALA A 12 -34.65 -20.65 -11.38
CA ALA A 12 -33.49 -21.44 -10.98
C ALA A 12 -32.29 -21.26 -11.91
N LEU A 13 -32.53 -21.16 -13.23
CA LEU A 13 -31.46 -20.86 -14.21
C LEU A 13 -30.87 -19.49 -14.03
N VAL A 14 -31.69 -18.46 -13.79
CA VAL A 14 -31.24 -17.10 -13.53
C VAL A 14 -30.43 -17.06 -12.23
N ALA A 15 -30.91 -17.68 -11.16
CA ALA A 15 -30.17 -17.76 -9.89
C ALA A 15 -28.85 -18.49 -10.05
N GLY A 16 -28.83 -19.61 -10.78
CA GLY A 16 -27.60 -20.36 -11.11
C GLY A 16 -26.60 -19.53 -11.91
N ALA A 17 -27.07 -18.78 -12.90
CA ALA A 17 -26.22 -17.89 -13.70
C ALA A 17 -25.62 -16.76 -12.86
N VAL A 18 -26.39 -16.15 -11.94
CA VAL A 18 -25.91 -15.12 -11.02
C VAL A 18 -24.82 -15.67 -10.10
N VAL A 19 -25.03 -16.86 -9.53
CA VAL A 19 -24.06 -17.54 -8.68
C VAL A 19 -22.78 -17.85 -9.48
N LEU A 20 -22.87 -18.44 -10.66
CA LEU A 20 -21.73 -18.73 -11.51
C LEU A 20 -20.95 -17.46 -11.87
N PHE A 21 -21.66 -16.39 -12.19
CA PHE A 21 -21.03 -15.10 -12.49
C PHE A 21 -20.28 -14.52 -11.28
N ALA A 22 -20.90 -14.58 -10.08
CA ALA A 22 -20.28 -14.11 -8.84
C ALA A 22 -18.99 -14.89 -8.49
N TYR A 23 -18.98 -16.20 -8.74
CA TYR A 23 -17.82 -17.07 -8.45
C TYR A 23 -16.77 -17.08 -9.57
N ARG A 24 -17.10 -16.66 -10.80
CA ARG A 24 -16.16 -16.68 -11.93
C ARG A 24 -14.84 -15.96 -11.63
N GLY A 25 -14.91 -14.86 -10.89
CA GLY A 25 -13.74 -14.06 -10.51
C GLY A 25 -12.89 -14.66 -9.37
N THR A 26 -13.30 -15.80 -8.80
CA THR A 26 -12.59 -16.44 -7.67
C THR A 26 -11.88 -17.74 -8.07
N TRP A 27 -12.22 -18.33 -9.23
CA TRP A 27 -11.62 -19.58 -9.67
C TRP A 27 -10.15 -19.40 -10.04
N GLY A 28 -9.29 -20.26 -9.46
CA GLY A 28 -7.85 -20.21 -9.66
C GLY A 28 -7.23 -18.91 -9.12
N ARG A 29 -7.88 -18.25 -8.18
CA ARG A 29 -7.43 -17.02 -7.56
C ARG A 29 -7.23 -17.18 -6.06
N THR A 30 -6.36 -16.34 -5.51
CA THR A 30 -6.09 -16.18 -4.08
C THR A 30 -6.02 -14.69 -3.80
N ASP A 31 -6.56 -14.24 -2.68
CA ASP A 31 -6.39 -12.86 -2.23
C ASP A 31 -5.19 -12.79 -1.28
N ILE A 32 -4.25 -11.90 -1.55
CA ILE A 32 -3.18 -11.49 -0.63
C ILE A 32 -3.77 -10.36 0.21
N GLU A 33 -3.95 -10.60 1.50
CA GLU A 33 -4.51 -9.65 2.45
C GLU A 33 -3.39 -9.08 3.32
N PHE A 34 -3.25 -7.77 3.27
CA PHE A 34 -2.35 -7.00 4.13
C PHE A 34 -3.11 -6.59 5.38
N ARG A 35 -2.62 -6.98 6.55
CA ARG A 35 -3.14 -6.61 7.87
C ARG A 35 -2.11 -5.77 8.58
N ILE A 36 -2.44 -4.54 8.89
CA ILE A 36 -1.53 -3.56 9.45
C ILE A 36 -2.20 -2.93 10.66
N HIS A 37 -1.48 -2.83 11.78
CA HIS A 37 -1.87 -1.99 12.90
C HIS A 37 -0.97 -0.76 12.91
N ILE A 38 -1.59 0.42 12.85
CA ILE A 38 -0.91 1.71 12.80
C ILE A 38 -0.77 2.22 14.23
N ASN A 39 0.45 2.50 14.64
CA ASN A 39 0.81 2.91 16.00
C ASN A 39 0.26 4.30 16.34
N GLU A 40 -0.83 4.32 17.11
CA GLU A 40 -1.50 5.56 17.52
C GLU A 40 -0.65 6.43 18.43
N GLN A 41 0.13 5.81 19.31
CA GLN A 41 0.98 6.56 20.23
C GLN A 41 2.05 7.35 19.46
N LEU A 42 2.71 6.72 18.51
CA LEU A 42 3.74 7.35 17.70
C LEU A 42 3.18 8.51 16.87
N ILE A 43 1.96 8.36 16.34
CA ILE A 43 1.29 9.45 15.62
C ILE A 43 1.08 10.65 16.55
N ARG A 44 0.59 10.43 17.76
CA ARG A 44 0.36 11.51 18.73
C ARG A 44 1.65 12.20 19.19
N GLU A 45 2.76 11.48 19.17
CA GLU A 45 4.08 11.99 19.56
C GLU A 45 4.79 12.73 18.41
N SER A 46 4.37 12.51 17.15
CA SER A 46 4.90 13.24 16.01
C SER A 46 4.48 14.70 16.02
N THR A 47 5.27 15.57 15.40
CA THR A 47 5.03 17.02 15.40
C THR A 47 3.67 17.40 14.83
N PHE A 48 3.21 16.69 13.79
CA PHE A 48 1.95 17.02 13.12
C PHE A 48 0.74 16.24 13.65
N GLY A 49 0.94 15.12 14.34
CA GLY A 49 -0.15 14.32 14.88
C GLY A 49 -1.03 13.66 13.80
N GLU A 50 -0.50 13.49 12.60
CA GLU A 50 -1.26 12.99 11.45
C GLU A 50 -0.92 11.55 11.10
N SER A 51 -1.91 10.86 10.51
CA SER A 51 -1.71 9.46 10.08
C SER A 51 -0.59 9.33 9.04
N PRO A 52 0.17 8.22 9.07
CA PRO A 52 1.28 8.02 8.15
C PRO A 52 0.83 7.96 6.70
N THR A 53 1.71 8.38 5.81
CA THR A 53 1.59 8.17 4.37
C THR A 53 2.26 6.87 4.01
N PHE A 54 1.58 6.00 3.26
CA PHE A 54 2.16 4.75 2.80
C PHE A 54 1.56 4.24 1.50
N ALA A 55 2.32 3.38 0.85
CA ALA A 55 1.90 2.65 -0.34
C ALA A 55 2.28 1.17 -0.24
N ILE A 56 1.51 0.33 -0.91
CA ILE A 56 1.69 -1.12 -1.00
C ILE A 56 1.68 -1.51 -2.48
N TRP A 57 2.65 -2.30 -2.90
CA TRP A 57 2.68 -2.86 -4.26
C TRP A 57 3.19 -4.29 -4.29
N LEU A 58 2.84 -4.99 -5.35
CA LEU A 58 3.31 -6.32 -5.70
C LEU A 58 4.30 -6.22 -6.85
N GLU A 59 5.32 -7.07 -6.84
CA GLU A 59 6.27 -7.25 -7.93
C GLU A 59 6.31 -8.75 -8.31
N ASP A 60 6.13 -9.04 -9.59
CA ASP A 60 6.35 -10.38 -10.12
C ASP A 60 7.85 -10.62 -10.23
N PRO A 61 8.42 -11.59 -9.49
CA PRO A 61 9.86 -11.82 -9.48
C PRO A 61 10.42 -12.32 -10.81
N LEU A 62 9.57 -12.80 -11.73
CA LEU A 62 10.00 -13.32 -13.02
C LEU A 62 10.00 -12.25 -14.12
N SER A 63 8.92 -11.45 -14.18
CA SER A 63 8.76 -10.43 -15.21
C SER A 63 9.22 -9.04 -14.76
N GLY A 64 9.34 -8.82 -13.45
CA GLY A 64 9.59 -7.50 -12.88
C GLY A 64 8.39 -6.54 -12.99
N ILE A 65 7.23 -7.05 -13.44
CA ILE A 65 5.99 -6.26 -13.51
C ILE A 65 5.57 -5.87 -12.09
N ARG A 66 5.26 -4.60 -11.91
CA ARG A 66 4.83 -4.04 -10.64
C ARG A 66 3.38 -3.61 -10.71
N GLN A 67 2.69 -3.73 -9.59
CA GLN A 67 1.28 -3.37 -9.48
C GLN A 67 1.02 -2.73 -8.11
N THR A 68 0.62 -1.47 -8.10
CA THR A 68 0.19 -0.80 -6.88
C THR A 68 -1.14 -1.40 -6.40
N VAL A 69 -1.15 -1.82 -5.14
CA VAL A 69 -2.33 -2.38 -4.45
C VAL A 69 -3.10 -1.30 -3.69
N PHE A 70 -2.35 -0.41 -3.07
CA PHE A 70 -2.90 0.65 -2.24
C PHE A 70 -1.91 1.82 -2.14
N ALA A 71 -2.44 3.03 -2.16
CA ALA A 71 -1.73 4.23 -1.77
C ALA A 71 -2.66 5.10 -0.92
N THR A 72 -2.12 5.69 0.14
CA THR A 72 -2.88 6.68 0.91
C THR A 72 -3.25 7.86 0.04
N ARG A 73 -4.38 8.52 0.35
CA ARG A 73 -4.89 9.64 -0.46
C ARG A 73 -3.84 10.73 -0.66
N ARG A 74 -3.08 11.07 0.37
CA ARG A 74 -1.99 12.05 0.26
C ARG A 74 -0.98 11.66 -0.81
N ALA A 75 -0.50 10.42 -0.81
CA ALA A 75 0.42 9.94 -1.83
C ALA A 75 -0.21 10.00 -3.22
N ALA A 76 -1.44 9.53 -3.34
CA ALA A 76 -2.17 9.42 -4.60
C ALA A 76 -2.56 10.77 -5.21
N GLU A 77 -2.76 11.80 -4.40
CA GLU A 77 -3.12 13.16 -4.85
C GLU A 77 -1.89 14.10 -4.87
N GLY A 78 -0.73 13.66 -4.38
CA GLY A 78 0.44 14.52 -4.22
C GLY A 78 0.22 15.65 -3.23
N ASP A 79 -0.75 15.49 -2.32
CA ASP A 79 -1.06 16.47 -1.27
C ASP A 79 -0.23 16.16 -0.02
N TRP A 80 0.79 16.95 0.20
CA TRP A 80 1.70 16.87 1.33
C TRP A 80 1.52 18.10 2.22
N GLU A 81 0.32 18.29 2.79
CA GLU A 81 0.03 19.41 3.69
C GLU A 81 0.23 20.80 3.06
N GLY A 82 -0.25 20.99 1.85
CA GLY A 82 -0.10 22.22 1.09
C GLY A 82 1.27 22.37 0.42
N LYS A 83 2.13 21.37 0.53
CA LYS A 83 3.39 21.23 -0.20
C LYS A 83 3.20 20.26 -1.37
N ALA A 84 2.09 20.43 -2.10
CA ALA A 84 1.80 19.65 -3.29
C ALA A 84 3.02 19.58 -4.24
N GLU A 85 3.14 18.48 -4.98
CA GLU A 85 4.14 18.27 -6.03
C GLU A 85 5.49 17.70 -5.58
N VAL A 86 5.70 17.38 -4.28
CA VAL A 86 6.97 16.80 -3.86
C VAL A 86 6.83 15.34 -3.42
N PRO A 87 7.43 14.38 -4.14
CA PRO A 87 7.39 12.94 -3.81
C PRO A 87 8.38 12.61 -2.70
N VAL A 88 8.27 13.31 -1.56
CA VAL A 88 9.28 13.27 -0.52
C VAL A 88 9.11 12.14 0.44
N ALA A 89 7.86 11.86 0.81
CA ALA A 89 7.59 10.88 1.85
C ALA A 89 7.66 9.44 1.34
N LEU A 90 7.38 9.17 0.07
CA LEU A 90 7.44 7.83 -0.52
C LEU A 90 8.24 7.83 -1.84
N PRO A 91 9.54 8.16 -1.80
CA PRO A 91 10.32 8.33 -3.02
C PRO A 91 10.48 7.05 -3.85
N LEU A 92 10.47 5.88 -3.21
CA LEU A 92 10.55 4.60 -3.91
C LEU A 92 9.25 4.30 -4.65
N TRP A 93 8.10 4.44 -3.99
CA TRP A 93 6.81 4.20 -4.61
C TRP A 93 6.54 5.13 -5.80
N TYR A 94 6.95 6.39 -5.73
CA TYR A 94 6.81 7.31 -6.85
C TYR A 94 7.54 6.83 -8.11
N GLU A 95 8.75 6.29 -7.96
CA GLU A 95 9.47 5.68 -9.08
C GLU A 95 8.75 4.43 -9.61
N ILE A 96 8.22 3.59 -8.71
CA ILE A 96 7.42 2.43 -9.08
C ILE A 96 6.16 2.84 -9.84
N TYR A 97 5.46 3.86 -9.35
CA TYR A 97 4.23 4.37 -9.98
C TYR A 97 4.49 4.89 -11.41
N LYS A 98 5.57 5.62 -11.64
CA LYS A 98 5.96 6.08 -12.97
C LYS A 98 6.22 4.92 -13.94
N ILE A 99 6.92 3.89 -13.47
CA ILE A 99 7.20 2.70 -14.27
C ILE A 99 5.91 1.92 -14.58
N GLU A 100 5.05 1.73 -13.58
CA GLU A 100 3.78 1.00 -13.70
C GLU A 100 2.85 1.63 -14.74
N HIS A 101 2.83 2.95 -14.83
CA HIS A 101 1.91 3.70 -15.69
C HIS A 101 2.57 4.27 -16.95
N GLU A 102 3.86 4.00 -17.17
CA GLU A 102 4.64 4.50 -18.32
C GLU A 102 4.55 6.04 -18.46
N ILE A 103 4.63 6.75 -17.33
CA ILE A 103 4.54 8.21 -17.26
C ILE A 103 5.77 8.82 -16.60
N ASP A 104 6.10 10.05 -16.99
CA ASP A 104 7.18 10.83 -16.38
C ASP A 104 6.71 11.65 -15.18
N ASP A 105 5.39 11.88 -15.09
CA ASP A 105 4.77 12.63 -14.01
C ASP A 105 4.42 11.76 -12.81
N ILE A 106 4.40 12.39 -11.64
CA ILE A 106 3.93 11.80 -10.38
C ILE A 106 2.47 12.19 -10.14
N PRO A 107 1.72 11.41 -9.35
CA PRO A 107 0.37 11.79 -8.96
C PRO A 107 0.37 13.16 -8.28
N ASN A 108 -0.60 13.98 -8.66
CA ASN A 108 -0.81 15.29 -8.08
C ASN A 108 -2.32 15.63 -8.10
N TYR A 109 -2.71 16.74 -7.49
CA TYR A 109 -4.13 17.11 -7.37
C TYR A 109 -4.86 17.33 -8.71
N LYS A 110 -4.13 17.59 -9.81
CA LYS A 110 -4.70 17.69 -11.16
C LYS A 110 -4.81 16.34 -11.84
N ASN A 111 -3.83 15.47 -11.61
CA ASN A 111 -3.76 14.13 -12.14
C ASN A 111 -3.53 13.13 -10.98
N PRO A 112 -4.55 12.85 -10.14
CA PRO A 112 -4.41 11.92 -9.04
C PRO A 112 -4.25 10.49 -9.53
N ALA A 113 -3.65 9.64 -8.71
CA ALA A 113 -3.61 8.22 -8.98
C ALA A 113 -5.03 7.63 -9.08
N PRO A 114 -5.24 6.56 -9.86
CA PRO A 114 -6.55 5.96 -10.05
C PRO A 114 -7.26 5.63 -8.74
N ALA A 115 -8.56 5.91 -8.66
CA ALA A 115 -9.38 5.62 -7.46
C ALA A 115 -9.37 4.13 -7.07
N ALA A 116 -9.05 3.23 -8.00
CA ALA A 116 -8.97 1.80 -7.73
C ALA A 116 -7.83 1.42 -6.75
N ILE A 117 -6.76 2.23 -6.72
CA ILE A 117 -5.60 2.01 -5.83
C ILE A 117 -5.54 3.04 -4.70
N THR A 118 -6.37 4.09 -4.76
CA THR A 118 -6.38 5.17 -3.78
C THR A 118 -7.39 4.88 -2.69
N GLY A 119 -6.96 4.93 -1.43
CA GLY A 119 -7.83 4.84 -0.27
C GLY A 119 -7.72 6.07 0.61
N ALA A 120 -8.78 6.36 1.40
CA ALA A 120 -8.67 7.35 2.46
C ALA A 120 -7.46 7.01 3.34
N THR A 121 -6.71 8.02 3.77
CA THR A 121 -5.61 7.81 4.71
C THR A 121 -6.17 7.12 5.95
N PRO A 122 -5.70 5.91 6.29
CA PRO A 122 -6.25 5.14 7.39
C PRO A 122 -6.04 5.87 8.71
N LYS A 123 -7.06 5.80 9.58
CA LYS A 123 -6.93 6.24 10.96
C LYS A 123 -6.00 5.30 11.73
N PRO A 124 -5.44 5.75 12.88
CA PRO A 124 -4.73 4.86 13.79
C PRO A 124 -5.54 3.60 14.12
N GLY A 125 -4.85 2.47 14.30
CA GLY A 125 -5.44 1.17 14.54
C GLY A 125 -5.38 0.25 13.34
N TYR A 126 -6.30 -0.71 13.24
CA TYR A 126 -6.25 -1.75 12.22
C TYR A 126 -6.68 -1.26 10.84
N PHE A 127 -5.84 -1.57 9.86
CA PHE A 127 -6.08 -1.36 8.44
C PHE A 127 -5.92 -2.67 7.68
N THR A 128 -6.78 -2.90 6.69
CA THR A 128 -6.72 -4.09 5.84
C THR A 128 -6.98 -3.73 4.39
N THR A 129 -6.14 -4.23 3.49
CA THR A 129 -6.37 -4.16 2.04
C THR A 129 -6.02 -5.49 1.38
N ARG A 130 -6.46 -5.71 0.14
CA ARG A 130 -6.28 -6.98 -0.58
C ARG A 130 -5.92 -6.78 -2.04
N ALA A 131 -5.04 -7.66 -2.51
CA ALA A 131 -4.78 -7.85 -3.93
C ALA A 131 -5.19 -9.25 -4.36
N ARG A 132 -5.77 -9.40 -5.55
CA ARG A 132 -6.16 -10.68 -6.10
C ARG A 132 -5.13 -11.18 -7.11
N VAL A 133 -4.57 -12.35 -6.87
CA VAL A 133 -3.54 -12.98 -7.70
C VAL A 133 -3.97 -14.37 -8.20
N ASN A 134 -3.20 -14.96 -9.10
CA ASN A 134 -3.40 -16.35 -9.49
C ASN A 134 -2.94 -17.27 -8.34
N THR A 135 -3.72 -18.32 -8.07
CA THR A 135 -3.34 -19.33 -7.07
C THR A 135 -1.99 -19.96 -7.45
N GLY A 136 -1.07 -20.02 -6.47
CA GLY A 136 0.27 -20.58 -6.67
C GLY A 136 1.27 -19.67 -7.37
N SER A 137 0.89 -18.44 -7.76
CA SER A 137 1.87 -17.46 -8.26
C SER A 137 2.76 -16.93 -7.14
N ASN A 138 3.99 -16.58 -7.47
CA ASN A 138 4.93 -15.98 -6.53
C ASN A 138 4.96 -14.48 -6.71
N TRP A 139 5.05 -13.76 -5.58
CA TRP A 139 5.07 -12.31 -5.55
C TRP A 139 6.06 -11.80 -4.51
N ILE A 140 6.69 -10.67 -4.80
CA ILE A 140 7.36 -9.87 -3.80
C ILE A 140 6.39 -8.77 -3.39
N CYS A 141 6.06 -8.71 -2.11
CA CYS A 141 5.23 -7.66 -1.54
C CYS A 141 6.14 -6.58 -0.97
N TRP A 142 5.85 -5.34 -1.30
CA TRP A 142 6.57 -4.17 -0.83
C TRP A 142 5.62 -3.21 -0.14
N ILE A 143 6.10 -2.55 0.92
CA ILE A 143 5.38 -1.50 1.60
C ILE A 143 6.39 -0.40 1.93
N GLU A 144 6.06 0.84 1.57
CA GLU A 144 6.82 2.01 1.95
C GLU A 144 5.94 2.91 2.81
N VAL A 145 6.47 3.37 3.95
CA VAL A 145 5.72 4.19 4.92
C VAL A 145 6.59 5.29 5.50
N ASN A 146 6.01 6.49 5.61
CA ASN A 146 6.59 7.64 6.29
C ASN A 146 5.57 8.25 7.28
N LEU A 147 6.07 8.70 8.42
CA LEU A 147 5.32 9.51 9.38
C LEU A 147 5.92 10.92 9.39
N SER A 148 5.23 11.86 8.77
CA SER A 148 5.66 13.27 8.73
C SER A 148 5.79 13.85 10.13
N GLY A 149 6.87 14.60 10.35
CA GLY A 149 7.15 15.22 11.65
C GLY A 149 7.66 14.26 12.75
N ASP A 150 8.04 13.02 12.39
CA ASP A 150 8.71 12.10 13.29
C ASP A 150 10.21 12.43 13.36
N TYR A 151 10.54 13.49 14.10
CA TYR A 151 11.91 13.97 14.24
C TYR A 151 12.66 13.26 15.38
N ASN A 152 14.00 13.26 15.28
CA ASN A 152 14.90 12.80 16.33
C ASN A 152 16.23 13.57 16.28
N ASP A 153 17.19 13.21 17.11
CA ASP A 153 18.50 13.90 17.17
C ASP A 153 19.31 13.80 15.86
N TYR A 154 19.05 12.79 15.03
CA TYR A 154 19.73 12.58 13.75
C TYR A 154 18.98 13.24 12.58
N PHE A 155 17.68 13.13 12.55
CA PHE A 155 16.78 13.73 11.58
C PHE A 155 16.00 14.86 12.24
N GLN A 156 16.60 16.04 12.28
CA GLN A 156 16.05 17.22 12.96
C GLN A 156 15.20 18.05 12.02
N GLU A 157 14.21 18.75 12.56
CA GLU A 157 13.43 19.76 11.82
C GLU A 157 14.35 20.88 11.30
N TYR A 158 15.30 21.30 12.11
CA TYR A 158 16.37 22.23 11.76
C TYR A 158 17.72 21.71 12.26
N ASP A 159 18.65 21.48 11.34
CA ASP A 159 20.05 21.13 11.66
C ASP A 159 20.88 22.42 11.82
N PRO A 160 21.24 22.82 13.04
CA PRO A 160 21.96 24.06 13.28
C PRO A 160 23.42 24.01 12.79
N ILE A 161 24.00 22.82 12.63
CA ILE A 161 25.38 22.64 12.16
C ILE A 161 25.45 22.84 10.65
N ARG A 162 24.50 22.21 9.92
CA ARG A 162 24.43 22.32 8.45
C ARG A 162 23.62 23.52 7.99
N GLN A 163 22.95 24.23 8.90
CA GLN A 163 22.00 25.32 8.62
C GLN A 163 20.95 24.89 7.60
N LYS A 164 20.41 23.67 7.77
CA LYS A 164 19.43 23.06 6.87
C LYS A 164 18.14 22.78 7.60
N GLU A 165 17.04 23.24 7.02
CA GLU A 165 15.69 22.97 7.48
C GLU A 165 15.06 21.81 6.66
N ASP A 166 14.29 20.95 7.33
CA ASP A 166 13.41 20.00 6.66
C ASP A 166 12.14 20.72 6.19
N VAL A 167 12.25 21.40 5.06
CA VAL A 167 11.18 22.22 4.48
C VAL A 167 9.93 21.40 4.10
N TYR A 168 10.04 20.08 4.09
CA TYR A 168 8.93 19.19 3.73
C TYR A 168 8.28 18.50 4.93
N GLY A 169 8.82 18.69 6.12
CA GLY A 169 8.29 18.09 7.32
C GLY A 169 8.37 16.56 7.31
N THR A 170 9.32 15.99 6.60
CA THR A 170 9.44 14.53 6.41
C THR A 170 9.78 13.81 7.69
N GLY A 171 10.66 14.41 8.53
CA GLY A 171 11.21 13.76 9.72
C GLY A 171 12.17 12.63 9.34
N GLN A 172 12.05 11.49 9.99
CA GLN A 172 12.80 10.30 9.64
C GLN A 172 12.41 9.80 8.24
N PRO A 173 13.34 9.26 7.45
CA PRO A 173 13.07 8.68 6.13
C PRO A 173 12.03 7.58 6.17
N ALA A 174 11.38 7.33 5.04
CA ALA A 174 10.42 6.24 4.91
C ALA A 174 11.08 4.88 5.13
N ILE A 175 10.35 3.99 5.78
CA ILE A 175 10.75 2.59 5.98
C ILE A 175 10.14 1.74 4.88
N VAL A 176 10.95 0.86 4.33
CA VAL A 176 10.56 -0.07 3.27
C VAL A 176 10.54 -1.49 3.83
N TYR A 177 9.37 -2.13 3.78
CA TYR A 177 9.18 -3.53 4.12
C TYR A 177 9.13 -4.39 2.87
N ARG A 178 9.58 -5.65 3.00
CA ARG A 178 9.58 -6.65 1.93
C ARG A 178 9.14 -8.01 2.45
N ALA A 179 8.37 -8.74 1.64
CA ALA A 179 8.06 -10.15 1.88
C ALA A 179 7.95 -10.91 0.56
N GLU A 180 8.35 -12.17 0.56
CA GLU A 180 8.09 -13.10 -0.53
C GLU A 180 6.85 -13.92 -0.22
N ILE A 181 5.88 -13.94 -1.14
CA ILE A 181 4.59 -14.57 -0.96
C ILE A 181 4.35 -15.57 -2.08
N ASN A 182 3.96 -16.77 -1.69
CA ASN A 182 3.35 -17.72 -2.63
C ASN A 182 1.83 -17.63 -2.50
N GLY A 183 1.12 -17.50 -3.62
CA GLY A 183 -0.33 -17.35 -3.70
C GLY A 183 -1.13 -18.63 -3.35
N VAL A 184 -0.61 -19.47 -2.46
CA VAL A 184 -1.32 -20.63 -1.90
C VAL A 184 -2.04 -20.19 -0.62
N GLU A 185 -3.33 -20.52 -0.51
CA GLU A 185 -4.18 -20.17 0.63
C GLU A 185 -3.63 -20.70 1.97
N GLY A 186 -3.78 -19.90 3.02
CA GLY A 186 -3.46 -20.28 4.39
C GLY A 186 -2.07 -19.87 4.89
N ASN A 187 -1.24 -19.27 4.07
CA ASN A 187 0.07 -18.79 4.49
C ASN A 187 -0.06 -17.46 5.26
N VAL A 188 0.77 -17.30 6.27
CA VAL A 188 0.96 -16.05 7.02
C VAL A 188 2.43 -15.69 6.97
N THR A 189 2.74 -14.49 6.50
CA THR A 189 4.10 -13.97 6.38
C THR A 189 4.19 -12.63 7.08
N VAL A 190 5.23 -12.44 7.90
CA VAL A 190 5.56 -11.15 8.49
C VAL A 190 6.63 -10.52 7.60
N PRO A 191 6.39 -9.33 7.00
CA PRO A 191 7.38 -8.67 6.18
C PRO A 191 8.55 -8.17 7.02
N GLU A 192 9.74 -8.21 6.44
CA GLU A 192 10.96 -7.71 7.05
C GLU A 192 11.26 -6.29 6.57
N ILE A 193 11.95 -5.50 7.38
CA ILE A 193 12.44 -4.18 6.96
C ILE A 193 13.59 -4.40 5.98
N ALA A 194 13.35 -4.04 4.72
CA ALA A 194 14.35 -4.10 3.65
C ALA A 194 15.34 -2.93 3.73
N GLY A 195 14.92 -1.79 4.26
CA GLY A 195 15.76 -0.61 4.40
C GLY A 195 14.93 0.66 4.58
N MET A 196 15.53 1.80 4.29
CA MET A 196 14.87 3.10 4.21
C MET A 196 15.00 3.69 2.81
N SER A 197 14.08 4.55 2.42
CA SER A 197 14.16 5.36 1.21
C SER A 197 14.36 6.82 1.56
N ILE A 198 15.22 7.50 0.85
CA ILE A 198 15.56 8.90 1.09
C ILE A 198 15.13 9.74 -0.11
N GLN A 199 14.51 10.87 0.19
CA GLN A 199 14.19 11.90 -0.78
C GLN A 199 15.38 12.26 -1.66
N ASN A 200 15.11 12.49 -2.94
CA ASN A 200 16.14 12.85 -3.93
C ASN A 200 17.24 11.80 -4.12
N SER A 201 17.02 10.56 -3.69
CA SER A 201 17.81 9.46 -4.19
C SER A 201 17.52 9.31 -5.68
N PRO A 202 18.50 9.55 -6.59
CA PRO A 202 18.21 9.63 -8.03
C PRO A 202 17.67 8.34 -8.66
N GLU A 203 17.50 7.27 -7.90
CA GLU A 203 17.12 5.96 -8.39
C GLU A 203 16.16 5.21 -7.45
N GLY A 204 15.47 5.89 -6.51
CA GLY A 204 14.57 5.21 -5.58
C GLY A 204 15.25 4.04 -4.84
N LYS A 205 16.48 4.23 -4.37
CA LYS A 205 17.25 3.15 -3.74
C LYS A 205 16.80 2.87 -2.33
N ILE A 206 16.72 1.60 -2.00
CA ILE A 206 16.60 1.13 -0.62
C ILE A 206 17.99 1.18 0.01
N ILE A 207 18.10 1.90 1.12
CA ILE A 207 19.36 2.17 1.82
C ILE A 207 19.44 1.35 3.09
N GLN A 208 20.60 0.73 3.28
CA GLN A 208 21.01 0.07 4.53
C GLN A 208 22.45 0.46 4.87
N PRO A 209 22.87 0.42 6.15
CA PRO A 209 22.05 0.17 7.35
C PRO A 209 21.13 1.34 7.67
N LEU A 210 20.14 1.12 8.56
CA LEU A 210 19.17 2.12 9.02
C LEU A 210 19.80 3.12 10.01
N VAL A 211 20.79 3.88 9.53
CA VAL A 211 21.51 4.84 10.37
C VAL A 211 20.60 5.98 10.79
N GLY A 212 20.54 6.24 12.10
CA GLY A 212 19.74 7.32 12.68
C GLY A 212 18.24 7.02 12.80
N ILE A 213 17.75 5.91 12.26
CA ILE A 213 16.34 5.53 12.38
C ILE A 213 16.05 5.03 13.80
N THR A 214 15.02 5.60 14.41
CA THR A 214 14.55 5.22 15.76
C THR A 214 13.09 4.77 15.73
N THR A 215 12.17 5.69 15.91
CA THR A 215 10.72 5.48 15.99
C THR A 215 10.09 5.06 14.67
N ALA A 216 10.59 5.52 13.54
CA ALA A 216 10.04 5.24 12.21
C ALA A 216 9.89 3.74 11.89
N ARG A 217 10.72 2.88 12.47
CA ARG A 217 10.58 1.41 12.33
C ARG A 217 9.33 0.84 13.02
N ASN A 218 8.67 1.61 13.88
CA ASN A 218 7.54 1.20 14.68
C ASN A 218 6.24 1.93 14.26
N ILE A 219 6.21 2.59 13.10
CA ILE A 219 5.00 3.22 12.54
C ILE A 219 3.89 2.17 12.40
N PHE A 220 4.24 0.97 12.00
CA PHE A 220 3.40 -0.21 12.08
C PHE A 220 3.91 -1.09 13.22
N ASP A 221 3.13 -1.22 14.29
CA ASP A 221 3.46 -2.05 15.44
C ASP A 221 3.03 -3.52 15.26
N GLU A 222 2.06 -3.77 14.37
CA GLU A 222 1.75 -5.10 13.85
C GLU A 222 1.62 -5.05 12.32
N ILE A 223 2.24 -5.99 11.65
CA ILE A 223 2.12 -6.16 10.22
C ILE A 223 2.19 -7.63 9.83
N SER A 224 1.23 -8.09 9.05
CA SER A 224 1.21 -9.43 8.50
C SER A 224 0.55 -9.46 7.12
N ILE A 225 0.99 -10.40 6.31
CA ILE A 225 0.44 -10.66 4.98
C ILE A 225 -0.10 -12.08 4.98
N VAL A 226 -1.39 -12.21 4.68
CA VAL A 226 -2.11 -13.50 4.75
C VAL A 226 -2.68 -13.83 3.38
N THR A 227 -2.49 -15.07 2.92
CA THR A 227 -3.14 -15.56 1.71
C THR A 227 -4.47 -16.21 2.06
N VAL A 228 -5.56 -15.66 1.54
CA VAL A 228 -6.92 -16.07 1.88
C VAL A 228 -7.72 -16.45 0.64
N LYS A 229 -8.75 -17.27 0.85
CA LYS A 229 -9.72 -17.59 -0.20
C LYS A 229 -10.44 -16.32 -0.65
N PRO A 230 -10.52 -16.05 -1.95
CA PRO A 230 -11.18 -14.85 -2.44
C PRO A 230 -12.70 -14.92 -2.21
N ASN A 231 -13.27 -13.81 -1.75
CA ASN A 231 -14.71 -13.69 -1.66
C ASN A 231 -15.32 -13.42 -3.04
N PRO A 232 -16.43 -14.08 -3.39
CA PRO A 232 -17.18 -13.76 -4.59
C PRO A 232 -17.75 -12.34 -4.48
N LYS A 233 -17.54 -11.52 -5.53
CA LYS A 233 -18.16 -10.19 -5.60
C LYS A 233 -19.54 -10.33 -6.25
N ILE A 234 -20.60 -10.14 -5.49
CA ILE A 234 -21.99 -10.16 -6.00
C ILE A 234 -22.34 -8.82 -6.64
N ILE A 235 -21.69 -7.73 -6.23
CA ILE A 235 -21.87 -6.39 -6.78
C ILE A 235 -20.49 -5.84 -7.08
N ALA A 236 -20.24 -5.41 -8.33
CA ALA A 236 -19.07 -4.63 -8.67
C ALA A 236 -19.22 -3.25 -8.01
N ARG A 237 -18.30 -2.89 -7.15
CA ARG A 237 -18.13 -1.52 -6.67
C ARG A 237 -17.14 -0.82 -7.54
#